data_29de6252ed0f6b5ba95743612ef066ca
#
_entry.id   29de6252ed0f6b5ba95743612ef066ca
#
_cell.length_a   1.000
_cell.length_b   1.000
_cell.length_c   1.000
_cell.angle_alpha   90.00
_cell.angle_beta   90.00
_cell.angle_gamma   90.00
#
_symmetry.space_group_name_H-M   'P 1'
#
loop_
_entity.id
_entity.type
_entity.pdbx_description
1 polymer ?
#
loop_
_entity_poly.entity_id
_entity_poly.type
_entity_poly.pdbx_seq_one_letter_code
_entity_poly.pdbx_strand_id
1 'polypeptide(L)'
;MRLVLDREHYDEVVLRQFVIADKFLAGQWFKLWGVIPFFPSMDKTVKLYEQIIKNGAFSRVAPYAQLRIGAAQEKRMAPAYDAAAKAYDLAADRYSDQPLGTDGMYKAGQAYQKQAKRAEYDQSVAGQAISTFSDFLTLHPNDKRVPEAQKQMDQLRTEQARGSFAIAQFYEKRRQWEGARVYYNDALRKDPGSKYADEALRRIDAINKRRQQ
;
A
#
# COMPACT_ATOMS: atom_id res chain seq x y z
N MET A 1 35.69 -23.36 19.75
CA MET A 1 36.33 -22.36 18.87
C MET A 1 35.23 -21.47 18.26
N ARG A 2 34.95 -20.31 18.88
CA ARG A 2 34.05 -19.32 18.27
C ARG A 2 34.82 -18.62 17.17
N LEU A 3 34.48 -18.87 15.92
CA LEU A 3 34.91 -18.05 14.81
C LEU A 3 34.35 -16.64 15.04
N VAL A 4 35.19 -15.73 15.52
CA VAL A 4 34.92 -14.29 15.44
C VAL A 4 35.06 -13.96 13.95
N LEU A 5 33.98 -14.01 13.22
CA LEU A 5 33.92 -13.47 11.87
C LEU A 5 34.26 -11.97 12.00
N ASP A 6 35.34 -11.56 11.39
CA ASP A 6 35.70 -10.17 11.25
C ASP A 6 34.54 -9.41 10.61
N ARG A 7 34.30 -8.17 11.04
CA ARG A 7 33.14 -7.37 10.62
C ARG A 7 33.02 -7.23 9.10
N GLU A 8 34.17 -7.19 8.41
CA GLU A 8 34.21 -7.13 6.95
C GLU A 8 33.72 -8.42 6.30
N HIS A 9 34.12 -9.58 6.78
CA HIS A 9 33.65 -10.87 6.29
C HIS A 9 32.15 -11.08 6.56
N TYR A 10 31.64 -10.55 7.69
CA TYR A 10 30.24 -10.62 8.01
C TYR A 10 29.39 -9.82 7.03
N ASP A 11 29.76 -8.55 6.77
CA ASP A 11 29.06 -7.69 5.83
C ASP A 11 29.09 -8.26 4.40
N GLU A 12 30.20 -8.89 4.01
CA GLU A 12 30.31 -9.57 2.70
C GLU A 12 29.36 -10.77 2.61
N VAL A 13 29.25 -11.60 3.64
CA VAL A 13 28.35 -12.75 3.66
C VAL A 13 26.89 -12.29 3.55
N VAL A 14 26.50 -11.26 4.32
CA VAL A 14 25.14 -10.71 4.28
C VAL A 14 24.84 -10.09 2.92
N LEU A 15 25.79 -9.39 2.31
CA LEU A 15 25.65 -8.84 0.96
C LEU A 15 25.49 -9.94 -0.09
N ARG A 16 26.26 -11.03 -0.01
CA ARG A 16 26.12 -12.17 -0.93
C ARG A 16 24.75 -12.83 -0.81
N GLN A 17 24.25 -13.01 0.42
CA GLN A 17 22.89 -13.52 0.65
C GLN A 17 21.83 -12.61 0.02
N PHE A 18 22.00 -11.28 0.14
CA PHE A 18 21.09 -10.30 -0.45
C PHE A 18 21.09 -10.39 -1.99
N VAL A 19 22.26 -10.46 -2.62
CA VAL A 19 22.39 -10.61 -4.08
C VAL A 19 21.70 -11.89 -4.58
N ILE A 20 21.81 -12.99 -3.83
CA ILE A 20 21.14 -14.25 -4.15
C ILE A 20 19.61 -14.09 -4.04
N ALA A 21 19.13 -13.46 -2.97
CA ALA A 21 17.70 -13.22 -2.77
C ALA A 21 17.12 -12.31 -3.88
N ASP A 22 17.87 -11.28 -4.32
CA ASP A 22 17.46 -10.42 -5.43
C ASP A 22 17.36 -11.17 -6.77
N LYS A 23 18.21 -12.17 -7.03
CA LYS A 23 18.06 -13.04 -8.20
C LYS A 23 16.74 -13.81 -8.18
N PHE A 24 16.31 -14.31 -7.01
CA PHE A 24 15.02 -14.98 -6.87
C PHE A 24 13.84 -14.01 -7.01
N LEU A 25 13.95 -12.82 -6.47
CA LEU A 25 12.97 -11.77 -6.67
C LEU A 25 12.83 -11.38 -8.14
N ALA A 26 13.95 -11.39 -8.89
CA ALA A 26 13.96 -11.16 -10.34
C ALA A 26 13.35 -12.32 -11.16
N GLY A 27 13.03 -13.45 -10.53
CA GLY A 27 12.42 -14.59 -11.19
C GLY A 27 13.43 -15.64 -11.68
N GLN A 28 14.69 -15.59 -11.23
CA GLN A 28 15.63 -16.67 -11.52
C GLN A 28 15.19 -17.96 -10.81
N TRP A 29 15.26 -19.06 -11.55
CA TRP A 29 14.79 -20.36 -11.10
C TRP A 29 15.81 -21.04 -10.18
N PHE A 30 15.35 -21.62 -9.08
CA PHE A 30 16.13 -22.61 -8.36
C PHE A 30 16.31 -23.84 -9.26
N LYS A 31 17.54 -24.18 -9.57
CA LYS A 31 17.84 -25.47 -10.18
C LYS A 31 18.14 -26.46 -9.06
N LEU A 32 17.17 -27.33 -8.73
CA LEU A 32 17.43 -28.47 -7.88
C LEU A 32 18.29 -29.47 -8.71
N TRP A 33 19.46 -29.82 -8.20
CA TRP A 33 20.42 -30.71 -8.86
C TRP A 33 20.85 -30.28 -10.27
N GLY A 34 20.83 -28.98 -10.57
CA GLY A 34 21.31 -28.47 -11.86
C GLY A 34 20.40 -28.71 -13.07
N VAL A 35 19.33 -29.51 -12.95
CA VAL A 35 18.55 -30.00 -14.09
C VAL A 35 17.05 -29.71 -13.98
N ILE A 36 16.47 -29.72 -12.78
CA ILE A 36 15.02 -29.55 -12.60
C ILE A 36 14.72 -28.08 -12.28
N PRO A 37 13.98 -27.34 -13.14
CA PRO A 37 13.57 -25.99 -12.84
C PRO A 37 12.51 -26.03 -11.72
N PHE A 38 12.84 -25.50 -10.55
CA PHE A 38 11.89 -25.33 -9.46
C PHE A 38 11.33 -23.91 -9.53
N PHE A 39 10.01 -23.74 -9.53
CA PHE A 39 9.37 -22.43 -9.57
C PHE A 39 9.88 -21.53 -8.44
N PRO A 40 10.23 -20.24 -8.72
CA PRO A 40 10.61 -19.31 -7.69
C PRO A 40 9.40 -19.09 -6.77
N SER A 41 9.47 -19.59 -5.56
CA SER A 41 8.45 -19.30 -4.55
C SER A 41 8.73 -17.95 -3.96
N MET A 42 7.87 -16.96 -4.18
CA MET A 42 7.99 -15.64 -3.53
C MET A 42 7.94 -15.76 -2.00
N ASP A 43 7.25 -16.77 -1.46
CA ASP A 43 7.24 -17.06 -0.03
C ASP A 43 8.64 -17.45 0.49
N LYS A 44 9.39 -18.25 -0.27
CA LYS A 44 10.78 -18.57 0.05
C LYS A 44 11.68 -17.33 -0.08
N THR A 45 11.44 -16.50 -1.09
CA THR A 45 12.16 -15.25 -1.29
C THR A 45 11.96 -14.28 -0.13
N VAL A 46 10.73 -14.15 0.37
CA VAL A 46 10.44 -13.38 1.61
C VAL A 46 11.24 -13.91 2.78
N LYS A 47 11.22 -15.23 3.02
CA LYS A 47 12.00 -15.84 4.12
C LYS A 47 13.50 -15.60 4.00
N LEU A 48 14.05 -15.56 2.78
CA LEU A 48 15.46 -15.22 2.57
C LEU A 48 15.77 -13.78 3.02
N TYR A 49 14.93 -12.81 2.66
CA TYR A 49 15.12 -11.43 3.10
C TYR A 49 14.92 -11.27 4.62
N GLU A 50 13.94 -11.96 5.22
CA GLU A 50 13.77 -12.00 6.68
C GLU A 50 15.02 -12.55 7.38
N GLN A 51 15.61 -13.62 6.81
CA GLN A 51 16.85 -14.20 7.34
C GLN A 51 18.03 -13.24 7.21
N ILE A 52 18.13 -12.49 6.11
CA ILE A 52 19.16 -11.46 5.90
C ILE A 52 19.03 -10.37 6.97
N ILE A 53 17.82 -9.89 7.23
CA ILE A 53 17.55 -8.89 8.28
C ILE A 53 17.89 -9.44 9.66
N LYS A 54 17.50 -10.69 9.94
CA LYS A 54 17.82 -11.35 11.22
C LYS A 54 19.32 -11.51 11.43
N ASN A 55 20.04 -11.90 10.40
CA ASN A 55 21.48 -12.10 10.46
C ASN A 55 22.25 -10.78 10.47
N GLY A 56 21.74 -9.74 9.82
CA GLY A 56 22.41 -8.48 9.58
C GLY A 56 21.55 -7.25 9.79
N ALA A 57 20.90 -7.12 10.94
CA ALA A 57 19.94 -6.02 11.22
C ALA A 57 20.56 -4.62 11.07
N PHE A 58 21.86 -4.49 11.32
CA PHE A 58 22.61 -3.23 11.18
C PHE A 58 23.47 -3.17 9.92
N SER A 59 23.34 -4.14 9.03
CA SER A 59 24.04 -4.14 7.74
C SER A 59 23.46 -3.08 6.80
N ARG A 60 24.29 -2.64 5.83
CA ARG A 60 23.88 -1.69 4.80
C ARG A 60 22.72 -2.21 3.93
N VAL A 61 22.54 -3.54 3.86
CA VAL A 61 21.49 -4.15 3.02
C VAL A 61 20.17 -4.40 3.75
N ALA A 62 20.13 -4.30 5.09
CA ALA A 62 18.92 -4.54 5.86
C ALA A 62 17.74 -3.63 5.45
N PRO A 63 17.91 -2.31 5.23
CA PRO A 63 16.85 -1.44 4.74
C PRO A 63 16.31 -1.87 3.36
N TYR A 64 17.22 -2.24 2.47
CA TYR A 64 16.86 -2.74 1.14
C TYR A 64 16.11 -4.08 1.23
N ALA A 65 16.58 -4.99 2.08
CA ALA A 65 15.93 -6.28 2.29
C ALA A 65 14.48 -6.09 2.79
N GLN A 66 14.24 -5.12 3.67
CA GLN A 66 12.90 -4.80 4.17
C GLN A 66 11.97 -4.35 3.02
N LEU A 67 12.44 -3.46 2.15
CA LEU A 67 11.67 -3.05 0.96
C LEU A 67 11.44 -4.21 -0.02
N ARG A 68 12.43 -5.11 -0.17
CA ARG A 68 12.32 -6.28 -1.05
C ARG A 68 11.30 -7.29 -0.55
N ILE A 69 11.06 -7.40 0.77
CA ILE A 69 9.96 -8.20 1.31
C ILE A 69 8.63 -7.71 0.76
N GLY A 70 8.35 -6.40 0.79
CA GLY A 70 7.14 -5.83 0.21
C GLY A 70 7.02 -6.15 -1.29
N ALA A 71 8.11 -5.96 -2.05
CA ALA A 71 8.13 -6.26 -3.48
C ALA A 71 7.90 -7.77 -3.78
N ALA A 72 8.40 -8.67 -2.95
CA ALA A 72 8.18 -10.10 -3.09
C ALA A 72 6.70 -10.46 -2.81
N GLN A 73 6.08 -9.84 -1.81
CA GLN A 73 4.65 -10.02 -1.53
C GLN A 73 3.76 -9.56 -2.70
N GLU A 74 4.12 -8.45 -3.35
CA GLU A 74 3.41 -8.00 -4.56
C GLU A 74 3.58 -8.93 -5.76
N LYS A 75 4.73 -9.61 -5.88
CA LYS A 75 5.05 -10.51 -7.00
C LYS A 75 4.51 -11.94 -6.84
N ARG A 76 3.83 -12.26 -5.78
CA ARG A 76 3.17 -13.58 -5.63
C ARG A 76 2.17 -13.81 -6.76
N MET A 77 1.90 -15.07 -7.12
CA MET A 77 0.84 -15.42 -8.08
C MET A 77 -0.51 -14.84 -7.66
N ALA A 78 -0.82 -14.87 -6.35
CA ALA A 78 -1.89 -14.10 -5.73
C ALA A 78 -1.24 -12.98 -4.90
N PRO A 79 -1.14 -11.75 -5.43
CA PRO A 79 -0.48 -10.65 -4.73
C PRO A 79 -1.08 -10.41 -3.34
N ALA A 80 -0.23 -10.35 -2.33
CA ALA A 80 -0.60 -10.11 -0.94
C ALA A 80 -0.33 -8.63 -0.61
N TYR A 81 -1.20 -7.74 -1.08
CA TYR A 81 -0.99 -6.30 -0.95
C TYR A 81 -1.04 -5.82 0.50
N ASP A 82 -1.80 -6.47 1.38
CA ASP A 82 -1.81 -6.21 2.82
C ASP A 82 -0.45 -6.50 3.47
N ALA A 83 0.14 -7.65 3.13
CA ALA A 83 1.47 -8.01 3.62
C ALA A 83 2.56 -7.13 2.99
N ALA A 84 2.40 -6.72 1.73
CA ALA A 84 3.31 -5.79 1.07
C ALA A 84 3.27 -4.42 1.75
N ALA A 85 2.08 -3.87 2.01
CA ALA A 85 1.91 -2.59 2.68
C ALA A 85 2.57 -2.60 4.06
N LYS A 86 2.27 -3.61 4.89
CA LYS A 86 2.91 -3.78 6.22
C LYS A 86 4.43 -3.87 6.16
N ALA A 87 4.98 -4.54 5.15
CA ALA A 87 6.43 -4.63 4.97
C ALA A 87 7.04 -3.27 4.59
N TYR A 88 6.34 -2.47 3.79
CA TYR A 88 6.75 -1.13 3.42
C TYR A 88 6.57 -0.12 4.55
N ASP A 89 5.48 -0.20 5.34
CA ASP A 89 5.30 0.61 6.56
C ASP A 89 6.45 0.36 7.53
N LEU A 90 6.81 -0.92 7.73
CA LEU A 90 7.93 -1.27 8.61
C LEU A 90 9.26 -0.72 8.09
N ALA A 91 9.44 -0.59 6.76
CA ALA A 91 10.62 0.07 6.20
C ALA A 91 10.58 1.58 6.45
N ALA A 92 9.41 2.22 6.31
CA ALA A 92 9.21 3.63 6.59
C ALA A 92 9.53 3.97 8.06
N ASP A 93 9.02 3.15 8.99
CA ASP A 93 9.20 3.37 10.43
C ASP A 93 10.64 3.16 10.88
N ARG A 94 11.26 2.04 10.47
CA ARG A 94 12.60 1.67 10.94
C ARG A 94 13.73 2.51 10.34
N TYR A 95 13.50 3.05 9.15
CA TYR A 95 14.51 3.76 8.37
C TYR A 95 14.04 5.16 7.96
N SER A 96 13.24 5.79 8.82
CA SER A 96 12.63 7.10 8.60
C SER A 96 13.64 8.22 8.35
N ASP A 97 14.84 8.09 8.88
CA ASP A 97 15.98 9.00 8.71
C ASP A 97 16.77 8.79 7.41
N GLN A 98 16.38 7.78 6.60
CA GLN A 98 17.04 7.41 5.36
C GLN A 98 16.11 7.56 4.15
N PRO A 99 16.64 7.80 2.95
CA PRO A 99 15.83 7.86 1.72
C PRO A 99 14.96 6.60 1.50
N LEU A 100 15.41 5.46 2.01
CA LEU A 100 14.68 4.19 1.93
C LEU A 100 13.41 4.16 2.77
N GLY A 101 13.37 4.91 3.88
CA GLY A 101 12.13 5.10 4.66
C GLY A 101 11.08 5.86 3.86
N THR A 102 11.50 6.94 3.19
CA THR A 102 10.63 7.69 2.26
C THR A 102 10.12 6.81 1.12
N ASP A 103 10.96 5.93 0.57
CA ASP A 103 10.56 4.93 -0.43
C ASP A 103 9.54 3.93 0.13
N GLY A 104 9.75 3.50 1.38
CA GLY A 104 8.82 2.63 2.11
C GLY A 104 7.44 3.25 2.21
N MET A 105 7.34 4.47 2.72
CA MET A 105 6.07 5.18 2.90
C MET A 105 5.30 5.34 1.57
N TYR A 106 5.98 5.77 0.50
CA TYR A 106 5.34 5.89 -0.81
C TYR A 106 4.82 4.55 -1.34
N LYS A 107 5.63 3.48 -1.20
CA LYS A 107 5.25 2.13 -1.62
C LYS A 107 4.13 1.53 -0.78
N ALA A 108 4.07 1.82 0.51
CA ALA A 108 2.97 1.43 1.39
C ALA A 108 1.65 2.03 0.90
N GLY A 109 1.62 3.33 0.63
CA GLY A 109 0.44 3.98 0.03
C GLY A 109 0.00 3.33 -1.27
N GLN A 110 0.94 2.98 -2.16
CA GLN A 110 0.63 2.27 -3.40
C GLN A 110 0.08 0.85 -3.16
N ALA A 111 0.62 0.12 -2.18
CA ALA A 111 0.17 -1.22 -1.86
C ALA A 111 -1.25 -1.21 -1.27
N TYR A 112 -1.55 -0.29 -0.35
CA TYR A 112 -2.90 -0.06 0.16
C TYR A 112 -3.87 0.34 -0.97
N GLN A 113 -3.47 1.20 -1.90
CA GLN A 113 -4.28 1.54 -3.06
C GLN A 113 -4.61 0.32 -3.93
N LYS A 114 -3.63 -0.55 -4.20
CA LYS A 114 -3.83 -1.79 -4.96
C LYS A 114 -4.76 -2.75 -4.21
N GLN A 115 -4.62 -2.84 -2.90
CA GLN A 115 -5.49 -3.65 -2.04
C GLN A 115 -6.94 -3.13 -2.10
N ALA A 116 -7.15 -1.82 -1.93
CA ALA A 116 -8.48 -1.21 -2.00
C ALA A 116 -9.17 -1.46 -3.35
N LYS A 117 -8.44 -1.34 -4.45
CA LYS A 117 -8.96 -1.65 -5.80
C LYS A 117 -9.38 -3.11 -5.96
N ARG A 118 -8.61 -4.05 -5.38
CA ARG A 118 -8.88 -5.48 -5.47
C ARG A 118 -10.10 -5.91 -4.64
N ALA A 119 -10.30 -5.27 -3.49
CA ALA A 119 -11.43 -5.53 -2.58
C ALA A 119 -12.74 -4.81 -2.99
N GLU A 120 -12.88 -4.45 -4.28
CA GLU A 120 -14.04 -3.72 -4.81
C GLU A 120 -14.40 -2.49 -3.95
N TYR A 121 -13.35 -1.70 -3.62
CA TYR A 121 -13.45 -0.46 -2.85
C TYR A 121 -13.76 -0.62 -1.36
N ASP A 122 -12.98 -1.45 -0.69
CA ASP A 122 -12.94 -1.45 0.77
C ASP A 122 -12.62 -0.03 1.28
N GLN A 123 -13.65 0.62 1.83
CA GLN A 123 -13.58 2.01 2.32
C GLN A 123 -12.51 2.20 3.40
N SER A 124 -12.28 1.16 4.21
CA SER A 124 -11.27 1.17 5.28
C SER A 124 -9.86 1.19 4.70
N VAL A 125 -9.57 0.30 3.75
CA VAL A 125 -8.25 0.21 3.10
C VAL A 125 -7.97 1.44 2.23
N ALA A 126 -8.99 1.96 1.54
CA ALA A 126 -8.86 3.23 0.81
C ALA A 126 -8.52 4.39 1.76
N GLY A 127 -9.11 4.41 2.97
CA GLY A 127 -8.75 5.36 4.02
C GLY A 127 -7.29 5.24 4.46
N GLN A 128 -6.77 4.03 4.63
CA GLN A 128 -5.35 3.81 4.95
C GLN A 128 -4.43 4.34 3.85
N ALA A 129 -4.75 4.06 2.57
CA ALA A 129 -3.97 4.59 1.45
C ALA A 129 -3.95 6.13 1.44
N ILE A 130 -5.11 6.77 1.66
CA ILE A 130 -5.22 8.24 1.72
C ILE A 130 -4.38 8.80 2.87
N SER A 131 -4.46 8.20 4.07
CA SER A 131 -3.66 8.61 5.23
C SER A 131 -2.17 8.50 4.93
N THR A 132 -1.71 7.34 4.43
CA THR A 132 -0.29 7.12 4.12
C THR A 132 0.24 8.11 3.06
N PHE A 133 -0.55 8.40 2.02
CA PHE A 133 -0.15 9.43 1.04
C PHE A 133 -0.16 10.83 1.65
N SER A 134 -1.13 11.16 2.52
CA SER A 134 -1.16 12.45 3.22
C SER A 134 0.07 12.65 4.11
N ASP A 135 0.47 11.61 4.83
CA ASP A 135 1.69 11.62 5.66
C ASP A 135 2.94 11.79 4.79
N PHE A 136 3.00 11.08 3.64
CA PHE A 136 4.09 11.23 2.67
C PHE A 136 4.19 12.67 2.16
N LEU A 137 3.07 13.30 1.78
CA LEU A 137 3.03 14.68 1.29
C LEU A 137 3.49 15.67 2.37
N THR A 138 3.12 15.42 3.62
CA THR A 138 3.42 16.31 4.76
C THR A 138 4.89 16.19 5.19
N LEU A 139 5.40 14.97 5.27
CA LEU A 139 6.75 14.70 5.77
C LEU A 139 7.83 14.88 4.68
N HIS A 140 7.47 14.71 3.41
CA HIS A 140 8.40 14.76 2.28
C HIS A 140 7.92 15.71 1.16
N PRO A 141 7.64 17.00 1.45
CA PRO A 141 7.01 17.93 0.49
C PRO A 141 7.87 18.23 -0.75
N ASN A 142 9.17 17.99 -0.67
CA ASN A 142 10.12 18.21 -1.77
C ASN A 142 10.44 16.92 -2.56
N ASP A 143 9.81 15.79 -2.25
CA ASP A 143 10.03 14.56 -3.03
C ASP A 143 9.39 14.69 -4.41
N LYS A 144 10.13 14.23 -5.44
CA LYS A 144 9.66 14.26 -6.84
C LYS A 144 8.36 13.51 -7.10
N ARG A 145 7.96 12.62 -6.21
CA ARG A 145 6.73 11.80 -6.30
C ARG A 145 5.51 12.49 -5.71
N VAL A 146 5.67 13.65 -5.07
CA VAL A 146 4.57 14.43 -4.45
C VAL A 146 3.41 14.66 -5.42
N PRO A 147 3.59 15.10 -6.68
CA PRO A 147 2.48 15.29 -7.60
C PRO A 147 1.72 13.99 -7.93
N GLU A 148 2.43 12.87 -8.03
CA GLU A 148 1.81 11.57 -8.30
C GLU A 148 1.08 11.03 -7.07
N ALA A 149 1.66 11.18 -5.88
CA ALA A 149 1.02 10.79 -4.62
C ALA A 149 -0.29 11.58 -4.41
N GLN A 150 -0.27 12.90 -4.66
CA GLN A 150 -1.46 13.74 -4.60
C GLN A 150 -2.55 13.25 -5.54
N LYS A 151 -2.19 13.00 -6.80
CA LYS A 151 -3.13 12.47 -7.80
C LYS A 151 -3.74 11.13 -7.39
N GLN A 152 -2.93 10.22 -6.85
CA GLN A 152 -3.42 8.92 -6.37
C GLN A 152 -4.36 9.07 -5.17
N MET A 153 -4.06 9.97 -4.25
CA MET A 153 -4.91 10.30 -3.12
C MET A 153 -6.25 10.89 -3.56
N ASP A 154 -6.25 11.82 -4.52
CA ASP A 154 -7.48 12.44 -5.04
C ASP A 154 -8.36 11.42 -5.77
N GLN A 155 -7.77 10.52 -6.56
CA GLN A 155 -8.49 9.40 -7.17
C GLN A 155 -9.17 8.50 -6.13
N LEU A 156 -8.50 8.19 -5.03
CA LEU A 156 -9.06 7.40 -3.93
C LEU A 156 -10.24 8.12 -3.26
N ARG A 157 -10.12 9.43 -3.02
CA ARG A 157 -11.22 10.26 -2.47
C ARG A 157 -12.43 10.26 -3.38
N THR A 158 -12.23 10.43 -4.69
CA THR A 158 -13.31 10.39 -5.69
C THR A 158 -14.00 9.02 -5.70
N GLU A 159 -13.25 7.93 -5.61
CA GLU A 159 -13.83 6.59 -5.53
C GLU A 159 -14.58 6.34 -4.22
N GLN A 160 -14.10 6.87 -3.10
CA GLN A 160 -14.85 6.82 -1.84
C GLN A 160 -16.17 7.62 -1.93
N ALA A 161 -16.13 8.81 -2.54
CA ALA A 161 -17.34 9.61 -2.78
C ALA A 161 -18.34 8.86 -3.67
N ARG A 162 -17.86 8.22 -4.74
CA ARG A 162 -18.67 7.36 -5.61
C ARG A 162 -19.36 6.24 -4.84
N GLY A 163 -18.62 5.56 -3.97
CA GLY A 163 -19.16 4.48 -3.13
C GLY A 163 -20.27 4.97 -2.22
N SER A 164 -20.05 6.07 -1.50
CA SER A 164 -21.06 6.68 -0.62
C SER A 164 -22.29 7.15 -1.40
N PHE A 165 -22.07 7.74 -2.58
CA PHE A 165 -23.16 8.15 -3.47
C PHE A 165 -24.03 6.95 -3.92
N ALA A 166 -23.40 5.84 -4.29
CA ALA A 166 -24.14 4.63 -4.68
C ALA A 166 -24.97 4.06 -3.52
N ILE A 167 -24.45 4.08 -2.30
CA ILE A 167 -25.18 3.68 -1.09
C ILE A 167 -26.36 4.64 -0.85
N ALA A 168 -26.15 5.94 -1.01
CA ALA A 168 -27.22 6.93 -0.87
C ALA A 168 -28.38 6.67 -1.86
N GLN A 169 -28.05 6.38 -3.12
CA GLN A 169 -29.07 6.02 -4.14
C GLN A 169 -29.84 4.75 -3.77
N PHE A 170 -29.17 3.77 -3.16
CA PHE A 170 -29.84 2.56 -2.70
C PHE A 170 -30.89 2.87 -1.62
N TYR A 171 -30.57 3.73 -0.64
CA TYR A 171 -31.51 4.19 0.38
C TYR A 171 -32.61 5.05 -0.23
N GLU A 172 -32.32 5.95 -1.17
CA GLU A 172 -33.31 6.79 -1.86
C GLU A 172 -34.35 5.96 -2.60
N LYS A 173 -33.94 4.94 -3.36
CA LYS A 173 -34.84 4.01 -4.06
C LYS A 173 -35.80 3.29 -3.11
N ARG A 174 -35.42 3.07 -1.87
CA ARG A 174 -36.25 2.47 -0.82
C ARG A 174 -37.07 3.49 -0.02
N ARG A 175 -37.02 4.76 -0.42
CA ARG A 175 -37.67 5.88 0.29
C ARG A 175 -37.18 6.06 1.74
N GLN A 176 -35.97 5.56 2.04
CA GLN A 176 -35.32 5.73 3.33
C GLN A 176 -34.53 7.04 3.32
N TRP A 177 -35.26 8.16 3.36
CA TRP A 177 -34.74 9.51 3.09
C TRP A 177 -33.62 9.94 4.02
N GLU A 178 -33.71 9.58 5.30
CA GLU A 178 -32.65 9.90 6.27
C GLU A 178 -31.33 9.16 5.95
N GLY A 179 -31.41 7.86 5.67
CA GLY A 179 -30.25 7.09 5.25
C GLY A 179 -29.62 7.63 3.96
N ALA A 180 -30.46 7.96 2.97
CA ALA A 180 -29.99 8.58 1.73
C ALA A 180 -29.23 9.88 1.99
N ARG A 181 -29.80 10.76 2.82
CA ARG A 181 -29.19 12.05 3.17
C ARG A 181 -27.84 11.89 3.88
N VAL A 182 -27.72 10.94 4.81
CA VAL A 182 -26.48 10.64 5.50
C VAL A 182 -25.38 10.28 4.51
N TYR A 183 -25.66 9.36 3.58
CA TYR A 183 -24.65 8.92 2.61
C TYR A 183 -24.39 9.93 1.49
N TYR A 184 -25.36 10.75 1.10
CA TYR A 184 -25.10 11.89 0.20
C TYR A 184 -24.18 12.92 0.86
N ASN A 185 -24.37 13.26 2.15
CA ASN A 185 -23.46 14.12 2.89
C ASN A 185 -22.07 13.47 3.06
N ASP A 186 -21.99 12.15 3.20
CA ASP A 186 -20.72 11.43 3.25
C ASP A 186 -19.95 11.55 1.92
N ALA A 187 -20.64 11.44 0.77
CA ALA A 187 -20.04 11.65 -0.54
C ALA A 187 -19.48 13.08 -0.69
N LEU A 188 -20.24 14.10 -0.26
CA LEU A 188 -19.81 15.50 -0.22
C LEU A 188 -18.53 15.71 0.61
N ARG A 189 -18.47 15.06 1.77
CA ARG A 189 -17.33 15.19 2.70
C ARG A 189 -16.07 14.54 2.14
N LYS A 190 -16.20 13.40 1.42
CA LYS A 190 -15.08 12.63 0.90
C LYS A 190 -14.37 13.31 -0.27
N ASP A 191 -15.14 13.88 -1.19
CA ASP A 191 -14.62 14.63 -2.32
C ASP A 191 -15.58 15.73 -2.74
N PRO A 192 -15.45 16.93 -2.13
CA PRO A 192 -16.32 18.05 -2.41
C PRO A 192 -16.27 18.55 -3.87
N GLY A 193 -15.16 18.32 -4.56
CA GLY A 193 -14.96 18.74 -5.95
C GLY A 193 -15.41 17.73 -6.99
N SER A 194 -15.95 16.57 -6.58
CA SER A 194 -16.35 15.55 -7.53
C SER A 194 -17.74 15.77 -8.10
N LYS A 195 -17.98 15.22 -9.29
CA LYS A 195 -19.32 15.16 -9.87
C LYS A 195 -20.37 14.49 -8.97
N TYR A 196 -19.93 13.60 -8.08
CA TYR A 196 -20.77 12.92 -7.12
C TYR A 196 -21.24 13.85 -6.01
N ALA A 197 -20.40 14.80 -5.61
CA ALA A 197 -20.75 15.83 -4.64
C ALA A 197 -21.82 16.78 -5.20
N ASP A 198 -21.64 17.27 -6.43
CA ASP A 198 -22.61 18.15 -7.08
C ASP A 198 -23.99 17.49 -7.20
N GLU A 199 -24.04 16.22 -7.58
CA GLU A 199 -25.31 15.50 -7.69
C GLU A 199 -25.89 15.20 -6.29
N ALA A 200 -25.05 14.88 -5.31
CA ALA A 200 -25.50 14.66 -3.94
C ALA A 200 -26.18 15.89 -3.35
N LEU A 201 -25.65 17.09 -3.58
CA LEU A 201 -26.29 18.35 -3.19
C LEU A 201 -27.70 18.48 -3.77
N ARG A 202 -27.83 18.28 -5.09
CA ARG A 202 -29.14 18.32 -5.76
C ARG A 202 -30.13 17.32 -5.17
N ARG A 203 -29.67 16.09 -4.83
CA ARG A 203 -30.51 15.05 -4.23
C ARG A 203 -30.93 15.39 -2.81
N ILE A 204 -30.02 15.93 -2.00
CA ILE A 204 -30.34 16.39 -0.64
C ILE A 204 -31.41 17.47 -0.67
N ASP A 205 -31.29 18.46 -1.55
CA ASP A 205 -32.28 19.52 -1.72
C ASP A 205 -33.67 18.97 -2.12
N ALA A 206 -33.69 18.01 -3.06
CA ALA A 206 -34.92 17.36 -3.48
C ALA A 206 -35.60 16.57 -2.33
N ILE A 207 -34.81 15.87 -1.51
CA ILE A 207 -35.29 15.15 -0.33
C ILE A 207 -35.87 16.11 0.71
N ASN A 208 -35.17 17.22 0.97
CA ASN A 208 -35.59 18.20 1.96
C ASN A 208 -36.93 18.87 1.55
N LYS A 209 -37.12 19.22 0.28
CA LYS A 209 -38.36 19.78 -0.25
C LYS A 209 -39.54 18.81 -0.10
N ARG A 210 -39.32 17.50 -0.32
CA ARG A 210 -40.39 16.48 -0.14
C ARG A 210 -40.85 16.29 1.30
N ARG A 211 -39.98 16.60 2.28
CA ARG A 211 -40.33 16.48 3.71
C ARG A 211 -41.14 17.68 4.23
N GLN A 212 -41.11 18.78 3.52
CA GLN A 212 -41.86 20.00 3.87
C GLN A 212 -43.28 20.02 3.30
N GLN A 213 -43.58 19.07 2.42
CA GLN A 213 -44.95 18.81 1.86
C GLN A 213 -45.63 17.71 2.62
#